data_0159c213eb605dd1c9245439cd612148
#
_entry.id   0159c213eb605dd1c9245439cd612148
#
_cell.length_a   1.000
_cell.length_b   1.000
_cell.length_c   1.000
_cell.angle_alpha   90.00
_cell.angle_beta   90.00
_cell.angle_gamma   90.00
#
_symmetry.space_group_name_H-M   'P 1'
#
loop_
_entity.id
_entity.type
_entity.pdbx_description
1 polymer ?
#
loop_
_entity_poly.entity_id
_entity_poly.type
_entity_poly.pdbx_seq_one_letter_code
_entity_poly.pdbx_strand_id
1 'polypeptide(L)'
;VGHPLDPATEIGPLIHERHFKKVCSYFDFAVEDGAKIAAGGNAVEGDGNFVQPTLFTGASNDMRIAQQEIFGPVLTAIPFKDEEDALRIANDTEYGLAGYVWTNDIGRGHRMARDLDVGMIWVNSENNRHLPSPFGGMKASGIGRDGGDYSFEFYMETKNVCVALGSHHVPKLGK
;
A
#
# COMPACT_ATOMS: atom_id res chain seq x y z
N VAL A 1 15.02 0.31 16.97
CA VAL A 1 15.80 0.59 15.75
C VAL A 1 17.22 0.07 15.98
N GLY A 2 17.78 -0.63 14.98
CA GLY A 2 19.12 -1.20 15.17
C GLY A 2 19.69 -1.86 13.91
N HIS A 3 20.82 -2.53 14.10
CA HIS A 3 21.52 -3.21 13.01
C HIS A 3 20.69 -4.38 12.45
N PRO A 4 20.55 -4.53 11.11
CA PRO A 4 19.64 -5.50 10.49
C PRO A 4 19.99 -6.99 10.75
N LEU A 5 21.22 -7.27 11.16
CA LEU A 5 21.64 -8.64 11.54
C LEU A 5 21.46 -8.94 13.04
N ASP A 6 21.01 -7.98 13.84
CA ASP A 6 20.68 -8.21 15.25
C ASP A 6 19.26 -8.73 15.34
N PRO A 7 19.03 -9.97 15.87
CA PRO A 7 17.68 -10.54 16.03
C PRO A 7 16.72 -9.69 16.90
N ALA A 8 17.22 -8.80 17.73
CA ALA A 8 16.42 -7.88 18.55
C ALA A 8 15.98 -6.62 17.79
N THR A 9 16.47 -6.42 16.57
CA THR A 9 16.10 -5.25 15.76
C THR A 9 14.75 -5.44 15.10
N GLU A 10 13.82 -4.53 15.36
CA GLU A 10 12.50 -4.48 14.71
C GLU A 10 12.50 -3.58 13.48
N ILE A 11 13.26 -2.49 13.50
CA ILE A 11 13.38 -1.53 12.40
C ILE A 11 14.85 -1.30 12.07
N GLY A 12 15.22 -1.62 10.83
CA GLY A 12 16.55 -1.42 10.28
C GLY A 12 16.75 0.00 9.68
N PRO A 13 17.90 0.23 8.99
CA PRO A 13 18.20 1.51 8.35
C PRO A 13 17.40 1.69 7.06
N LEU A 14 17.25 2.93 6.63
CA LEU A 14 16.82 3.27 5.28
C LEU A 14 17.91 2.87 4.26
N ILE A 15 17.50 2.56 3.05
CA ILE A 15 18.36 1.87 2.07
C ILE A 15 19.58 2.70 1.62
N HIS A 16 19.49 4.02 1.59
CA HIS A 16 20.60 4.91 1.20
C HIS A 16 20.38 6.36 1.68
N GLU A 17 21.44 7.15 1.65
CA GLU A 17 21.46 8.53 2.15
C GLU A 17 20.41 9.46 1.50
N ARG A 18 20.18 9.35 0.19
CA ARG A 18 19.16 10.16 -0.51
C ARG A 18 17.76 9.88 0.03
N HIS A 19 17.46 8.60 0.31
CA HIS A 19 16.18 8.20 0.89
C HIS A 19 16.06 8.68 2.35
N PHE A 20 17.14 8.55 3.11
CA PHE A 20 17.21 9.07 4.47
C PHE A 20 16.91 10.58 4.51
N LYS A 21 17.58 11.38 3.67
CA LYS A 21 17.30 12.82 3.55
C LYS A 21 15.86 13.13 3.14
N LYS A 22 15.29 12.33 2.21
CA LYS A 22 13.89 12.45 1.84
C LYS A 22 12.97 12.23 3.04
N VAL A 23 13.15 11.15 3.79
CA VAL A 23 12.32 10.86 4.97
C VAL A 23 12.45 11.95 6.03
N CYS A 24 13.67 12.41 6.33
CA CYS A 24 13.90 13.49 7.29
C CYS A 24 13.22 14.80 6.88
N SER A 25 13.18 15.15 5.60
CA SER A 25 12.50 16.38 5.14
C SER A 25 11.00 16.40 5.44
N TYR A 26 10.36 15.23 5.60
CA TYR A 26 8.94 15.18 5.99
C TYR A 26 8.71 15.54 7.46
N PHE A 27 9.73 15.50 8.32
CA PHE A 27 9.61 15.99 9.69
C PHE A 27 9.44 17.52 9.69
N ASP A 28 10.19 18.21 8.84
CA ASP A 28 10.05 19.65 8.64
C ASP A 28 8.72 20.00 7.97
N PHE A 29 8.36 19.27 6.91
CA PHE A 29 7.09 19.46 6.20
C PHE A 29 5.87 19.25 7.10
N ALA A 30 5.91 18.28 8.02
CA ALA A 30 4.83 18.08 8.97
C ALA A 30 4.61 19.31 9.87
N VAL A 31 5.70 19.90 10.36
CA VAL A 31 5.63 21.10 11.21
C VAL A 31 5.19 22.33 10.39
N GLU A 32 5.73 22.51 9.18
CA GLU A 32 5.34 23.59 8.27
C GLU A 32 3.85 23.54 7.91
N ASP A 33 3.31 22.34 7.65
CA ASP A 33 1.90 22.13 7.30
C ASP A 33 0.97 22.21 8.55
N GLY A 34 1.53 22.31 9.76
CA GLY A 34 0.78 22.47 11.01
C GLY A 34 0.46 21.18 11.76
N ALA A 35 0.99 20.05 11.35
CA ALA A 35 0.88 18.78 12.09
C ALA A 35 1.80 18.78 13.32
N LYS A 36 1.57 17.83 14.23
CA LYS A 36 2.35 17.62 15.43
C LYS A 36 3.12 16.32 15.38
N ILE A 37 4.37 16.34 15.76
CA ILE A 37 5.17 15.15 15.99
C ILE A 37 4.84 14.63 17.39
N ALA A 38 4.09 13.53 17.47
CA ALA A 38 3.71 12.93 18.74
C ALA A 38 4.75 11.94 19.27
N ALA A 39 5.55 11.35 18.38
CA ALA A 39 6.66 10.47 18.70
C ALA A 39 7.70 10.50 17.57
N GLY A 40 8.96 10.24 17.87
CA GLY A 40 10.05 10.23 16.89
C GLY A 40 10.37 11.61 16.33
N GLY A 41 10.46 11.72 15.00
CA GLY A 41 10.72 12.98 14.29
C GLY A 41 12.19 13.35 14.19
N ASN A 42 13.09 12.41 14.47
CA ASN A 42 14.52 12.66 14.44
C ASN A 42 15.28 11.52 13.73
N ALA A 43 16.42 11.86 13.15
CA ALA A 43 17.45 10.90 12.83
C ALA A 43 18.01 10.26 14.11
N VAL A 44 18.47 9.03 14.01
CA VAL A 44 19.25 8.40 15.07
C VAL A 44 20.71 8.77 14.88
N GLU A 45 21.37 9.22 15.95
CA GLU A 45 22.79 9.57 15.93
C GLU A 45 23.67 8.33 15.68
N GLY A 46 24.74 8.50 14.94
CA GLY A 46 25.73 7.47 14.64
C GLY A 46 25.85 7.16 13.15
N ASP A 47 26.61 6.12 12.83
CA ASP A 47 26.81 5.68 11.46
C ASP A 47 25.58 4.92 10.93
N GLY A 48 25.11 5.32 9.74
CA GLY A 48 24.01 4.67 9.03
C GLY A 48 22.79 5.58 8.84
N ASN A 49 21.84 5.07 8.04
CA ASN A 49 20.66 5.83 7.64
C ASN A 49 19.45 5.51 8.55
N PHE A 50 19.60 5.69 9.83
CA PHE A 50 18.57 5.35 10.81
C PHE A 50 17.69 6.56 11.17
N VAL A 51 16.39 6.34 11.21
CA VAL A 51 15.41 7.31 11.70
C VAL A 51 14.54 6.68 12.79
N GLN A 52 14.08 7.49 13.71
CA GLN A 52 13.15 7.03 14.73
C GLN A 52 11.77 6.74 14.10
N PRO A 53 11.06 5.68 14.54
CA PRO A 53 9.65 5.53 14.24
C PRO A 53 8.89 6.78 14.62
N THR A 54 8.17 7.35 13.68
CA THR A 54 7.58 8.68 13.82
C THR A 54 6.06 8.62 13.69
N LEU A 55 5.36 9.28 14.60
CA LEU A 55 3.92 9.47 14.57
C LEU A 55 3.58 10.96 14.43
N PHE A 56 2.88 11.30 13.36
CA PHE A 56 2.26 12.59 13.18
C PHE A 56 0.79 12.56 13.61
N THR A 57 0.35 13.63 14.29
CA THR A 57 -1.02 13.85 14.75
C THR A 57 -1.48 15.25 14.43
N GLY A 58 -2.80 15.51 14.54
CA GLY A 58 -3.36 16.81 14.19
C GLY A 58 -3.25 17.12 12.69
N ALA A 59 -3.07 16.08 11.88
CA ALA A 59 -2.98 16.19 10.45
C ALA A 59 -4.36 16.26 9.80
N SER A 60 -4.45 16.95 8.68
CA SER A 60 -5.55 16.89 7.72
C SER A 60 -5.12 16.17 6.45
N ASN A 61 -6.10 15.72 5.66
CA ASN A 61 -5.81 14.86 4.50
C ASN A 61 -5.11 15.59 3.34
N ASP A 62 -5.14 16.90 3.31
CA ASP A 62 -4.49 17.75 2.29
C ASP A 62 -2.99 18.03 2.57
N MET A 63 -2.50 17.66 3.75
CA MET A 63 -1.08 17.82 4.09
C MET A 63 -0.17 16.89 3.30
N ARG A 64 1.07 17.33 3.01
CA ARG A 64 2.08 16.56 2.28
C ARG A 64 2.34 15.18 2.91
N ILE A 65 2.33 15.11 4.25
CA ILE A 65 2.54 13.86 5.02
C ILE A 65 1.39 12.87 4.92
N ALA A 66 0.22 13.30 4.44
CA ALA A 66 -0.95 12.46 4.20
C ALA A 66 -1.06 12.04 2.72
N GLN A 67 -0.63 12.89 1.80
CA GLN A 67 -0.82 12.71 0.36
C GLN A 67 0.39 12.10 -0.36
N GLN A 68 1.59 12.19 0.21
CA GLN A 68 2.80 11.72 -0.46
C GLN A 68 3.35 10.45 0.17
N GLU A 69 3.89 9.56 -0.66
CA GLU A 69 4.54 8.34 -0.19
C GLU A 69 5.90 8.65 0.42
N ILE A 70 5.97 8.67 1.75
CA ILE A 70 7.22 8.92 2.51
C ILE A 70 8.19 7.74 2.34
N PHE A 71 7.66 6.52 2.37
CA PHE A 71 8.38 5.25 2.29
C PHE A 71 9.42 5.07 3.42
N GLY A 72 9.04 5.41 4.64
CA GLY A 72 9.85 5.30 5.86
C GLY A 72 9.02 4.86 7.05
N PRO A 73 9.62 4.71 8.24
CA PRO A 73 8.92 4.30 9.46
C PRO A 73 8.11 5.48 10.04
N VAL A 74 7.12 5.94 9.29
CA VAL A 74 6.31 7.12 9.59
C VAL A 74 4.84 6.78 9.46
N LEU A 75 4.04 7.21 10.42
CA LEU A 75 2.60 7.08 10.45
C LEU A 75 1.95 8.45 10.62
N THR A 76 0.97 8.78 9.80
CA THR A 76 0.13 9.98 9.93
C THR A 76 -1.25 9.59 10.44
N ALA A 77 -1.65 10.08 11.61
CA ALA A 77 -2.96 9.85 12.17
C ALA A 77 -3.90 11.02 11.84
N ILE A 78 -5.00 10.70 11.13
CA ILE A 78 -6.04 11.66 10.75
C ILE A 78 -7.33 11.25 11.45
N PRO A 79 -7.96 12.12 12.26
CA PRO A 79 -9.23 11.80 12.86
C PRO A 79 -10.37 11.88 11.83
N PHE A 80 -11.37 11.04 12.01
CA PHE A 80 -12.60 11.04 11.22
C PHE A 80 -13.83 11.05 12.12
N LYS A 81 -14.99 11.45 11.58
CA LYS A 81 -16.23 11.60 12.33
C LYS A 81 -17.07 10.32 12.36
N ASP A 82 -17.18 9.68 11.20
CA ASP A 82 -18.03 8.52 10.97
C ASP A 82 -17.47 7.66 9.82
N GLU A 83 -18.18 6.59 9.47
CA GLU A 83 -17.78 5.63 8.44
C GLU A 83 -17.65 6.30 7.05
N GLU A 84 -18.54 7.22 6.72
CA GLU A 84 -18.54 7.94 5.43
C GLU A 84 -17.32 8.88 5.33
N ASP A 85 -17.03 9.61 6.39
CA ASP A 85 -15.87 10.50 6.46
C ASP A 85 -14.55 9.71 6.42
N ALA A 86 -14.47 8.57 7.12
CA ALA A 86 -13.32 7.68 7.06
C ALA A 86 -13.06 7.16 5.64
N LEU A 87 -14.12 6.74 4.95
CA LEU A 87 -14.05 6.26 3.57
C LEU A 87 -13.61 7.37 2.62
N ARG A 88 -14.19 8.57 2.76
CA ARG A 88 -13.83 9.73 1.97
C ARG A 88 -12.35 10.09 2.14
N ILE A 89 -11.86 10.17 3.37
CA ILE A 89 -10.45 10.47 3.69
C ILE A 89 -9.53 9.40 3.10
N ALA A 90 -9.86 8.13 3.30
CA ALA A 90 -9.02 7.02 2.85
C ALA A 90 -8.95 6.90 1.32
N ASN A 91 -10.02 7.27 0.61
CA ASN A 91 -10.06 7.25 -0.86
C ASN A 91 -9.49 8.51 -1.51
N ASP A 92 -9.37 9.62 -0.77
CA ASP A 92 -8.86 10.90 -1.25
C ASP A 92 -7.32 10.93 -1.23
N THR A 93 -6.72 10.05 -2.04
CA THR A 93 -5.29 9.94 -2.32
C THR A 93 -5.11 9.37 -3.72
N GLU A 94 -3.97 9.67 -4.35
CA GLU A 94 -3.63 9.07 -5.65
C GLU A 94 -3.19 7.59 -5.55
N TYR A 95 -2.94 7.08 -4.36
CA TYR A 95 -2.50 5.70 -4.12
C TYR A 95 -3.65 4.77 -3.73
N GLY A 96 -3.45 3.47 -3.96
CA GLY A 96 -4.44 2.45 -3.65
C GLY A 96 -3.86 1.04 -3.62
N LEU A 97 -2.75 0.81 -2.88
CA LEU A 97 -2.18 -0.53 -2.79
C LEU A 97 -2.94 -1.39 -1.79
N ALA A 98 -3.02 -0.96 -0.55
CA ALA A 98 -3.55 -1.77 0.54
C ALA A 98 -4.37 -0.94 1.54
N GLY A 99 -5.37 -1.56 2.15
CA GLY A 99 -6.16 -1.01 3.23
C GLY A 99 -6.30 -2.00 4.40
N TYR A 100 -6.41 -1.46 5.61
CA TYR A 100 -6.62 -2.22 6.84
C TYR A 100 -7.82 -1.65 7.58
N VAL A 101 -8.78 -2.51 7.91
CA VAL A 101 -10.01 -2.11 8.62
C VAL A 101 -10.11 -2.86 9.93
N TRP A 102 -10.18 -2.15 11.03
CA TRP A 102 -10.36 -2.71 12.36
C TRP A 102 -11.74 -2.36 12.89
N THR A 103 -12.60 -3.34 13.07
CA THR A 103 -13.98 -3.15 13.54
C THR A 103 -14.55 -4.41 14.15
N ASN A 104 -15.43 -4.24 15.16
CA ASN A 104 -16.24 -5.32 15.72
C ASN A 104 -17.58 -5.52 14.98
N ASP A 105 -17.92 -4.62 14.05
CA ASP A 105 -19.10 -4.72 13.20
C ASP A 105 -18.74 -5.36 11.86
N ILE A 106 -19.15 -6.61 11.65
CA ILE A 106 -18.86 -7.35 10.42
C ILE A 106 -19.50 -6.67 9.18
N GLY A 107 -20.67 -6.07 9.33
CA GLY A 107 -21.34 -5.33 8.26
C GLY A 107 -20.51 -4.12 7.82
N ARG A 108 -19.95 -3.37 8.77
CA ARG A 108 -18.99 -2.29 8.49
C ARG A 108 -17.73 -2.81 7.80
N GLY A 109 -17.17 -3.92 8.29
CA GLY A 109 -16.01 -4.54 7.66
C GLY A 109 -16.24 -4.82 6.17
N HIS A 110 -17.40 -5.38 5.82
CA HIS A 110 -17.77 -5.66 4.43
C HIS A 110 -18.02 -4.39 3.59
N ARG A 111 -18.70 -3.37 4.16
CA ARG A 111 -18.92 -2.10 3.44
C ARG A 111 -17.61 -1.40 3.15
N MET A 112 -16.75 -1.27 4.15
CA MET A 112 -15.43 -0.65 3.98
C MET A 112 -14.57 -1.44 2.98
N ALA A 113 -14.59 -2.77 3.03
CA ALA A 113 -13.84 -3.59 2.09
C ALA A 113 -14.33 -3.46 0.64
N ARG A 114 -15.62 -3.24 0.44
CA ARG A 114 -16.20 -2.99 -0.90
C ARG A 114 -15.87 -1.60 -1.43
N ASP A 115 -15.91 -0.58 -0.55
CA ASP A 115 -15.97 0.82 -0.96
C ASP A 115 -14.59 1.52 -0.87
N LEU A 116 -13.59 0.92 -0.22
CA LEU A 116 -12.20 1.37 -0.27
C LEU A 116 -11.57 1.07 -1.63
N ASP A 117 -11.02 2.09 -2.27
CA ASP A 117 -10.42 2.02 -3.60
C ASP A 117 -8.94 1.59 -3.52
N VAL A 118 -8.75 0.36 -3.09
CA VAL A 118 -7.44 -0.28 -2.91
C VAL A 118 -7.43 -1.69 -3.47
N GLY A 119 -6.27 -2.17 -3.88
CA GLY A 119 -6.12 -3.50 -4.50
C GLY A 119 -6.20 -4.65 -3.51
N MET A 120 -5.91 -4.40 -2.23
CA MET A 120 -5.96 -5.40 -1.17
C MET A 120 -6.55 -4.83 0.11
N ILE A 121 -7.34 -5.66 0.80
CA ILE A 121 -7.92 -5.28 2.09
C ILE A 121 -7.77 -6.40 3.11
N TRP A 122 -7.43 -6.02 4.33
CA TRP A 122 -7.50 -6.88 5.49
C TRP A 122 -8.51 -6.32 6.50
N VAL A 123 -9.33 -7.18 7.05
CA VAL A 123 -10.27 -6.84 8.13
C VAL A 123 -9.86 -7.57 9.38
N ASN A 124 -9.57 -6.82 10.46
CA ASN A 124 -9.09 -7.31 11.75
C ASN A 124 -7.84 -8.20 11.66
N SER A 125 -7.02 -7.97 10.66
CA SER A 125 -5.72 -8.62 10.48
C SER A 125 -4.79 -7.71 9.68
N GLU A 126 -3.51 -8.05 9.63
CA GLU A 126 -2.53 -7.34 8.82
C GLU A 126 -1.54 -8.33 8.21
N ASN A 127 -1.12 -8.04 6.97
CA ASN A 127 -0.05 -8.77 6.27
C ASN A 127 -0.19 -10.30 6.22
N ASN A 128 -1.38 -10.84 6.52
CA ASN A 128 -1.66 -12.26 6.36
C ASN A 128 -1.84 -12.55 4.86
N ARG A 129 -0.82 -13.11 4.24
CA ARG A 129 -0.78 -13.32 2.78
C ARG A 129 -0.86 -14.80 2.43
N HIS A 130 -1.72 -15.09 1.46
CA HIS A 130 -1.73 -16.34 0.74
C HIS A 130 -1.20 -16.07 -0.67
N LEU A 131 -0.01 -16.59 -1.00
CA LEU A 131 0.70 -16.25 -2.24
C LEU A 131 -0.10 -16.46 -3.54
N PRO A 132 -0.99 -17.46 -3.67
CA PRO A 132 -1.86 -17.59 -4.83
C PRO A 132 -2.96 -16.53 -4.94
N SER A 133 -3.23 -15.75 -3.88
CA SER A 133 -4.22 -14.67 -3.95
C SER A 133 -3.68 -13.48 -4.75
N PRO A 134 -4.56 -12.78 -5.51
CA PRO A 134 -4.14 -11.65 -6.31
C PRO A 134 -3.57 -10.52 -5.43
N PHE A 135 -2.42 -10.01 -5.83
CA PHE A 135 -1.71 -8.91 -5.19
C PHE A 135 -1.46 -7.80 -6.21
N GLY A 136 -1.82 -6.57 -5.89
CA GLY A 136 -1.55 -5.43 -6.74
C GLY A 136 -2.36 -4.21 -6.31
N GLY A 137 -1.96 -3.05 -6.81
CA GLY A 137 -2.55 -1.76 -6.47
C GLY A 137 -3.69 -1.35 -7.41
N MET A 138 -4.32 -0.25 -7.02
CA MET A 138 -5.19 0.58 -7.85
C MET A 138 -4.57 1.97 -7.96
N LYS A 139 -5.11 2.82 -8.82
CA LYS A 139 -4.65 4.20 -9.05
C LYS A 139 -3.15 4.25 -9.38
N ALA A 140 -2.40 5.21 -8.79
CA ALA A 140 -0.97 5.34 -8.99
C ALA A 140 -0.13 4.22 -8.35
N SER A 141 -0.71 3.39 -7.48
CA SER A 141 -0.01 2.23 -6.91
C SER A 141 0.22 1.09 -7.90
N GLY A 142 -0.35 1.15 -9.09
CA GLY A 142 -0.04 0.24 -10.19
C GLY A 142 -1.25 -0.40 -10.84
N ILE A 143 -0.98 -1.20 -11.85
CA ILE A 143 -1.94 -1.96 -12.65
C ILE A 143 -1.61 -3.44 -12.59
N GLY A 144 -2.58 -4.27 -12.94
CA GLY A 144 -2.40 -5.73 -12.95
C GLY A 144 -2.46 -6.36 -11.56
N ARG A 145 -2.32 -7.65 -11.54
CA ARG A 145 -2.27 -8.45 -10.32
C ARG A 145 -1.19 -9.52 -10.45
N ASP A 146 -0.42 -9.70 -9.38
CA ASP A 146 0.52 -10.79 -9.21
C ASP A 146 -0.10 -11.86 -8.30
N GLY A 147 0.43 -13.08 -8.32
CA GLY A 147 -0.03 -14.19 -7.48
C GLY A 147 -0.90 -15.22 -8.23
N GLY A 148 -0.54 -16.50 -8.11
CA GLY A 148 -1.25 -17.61 -8.75
C GLY A 148 -1.40 -17.42 -10.27
N ASP A 149 -2.60 -17.69 -10.77
CA ASP A 149 -2.92 -17.61 -12.20
C ASP A 149 -2.88 -16.17 -12.75
N TYR A 150 -3.09 -15.17 -11.89
CA TYR A 150 -3.04 -13.75 -12.28
C TYR A 150 -1.67 -13.32 -12.78
N SER A 151 -0.58 -13.91 -12.25
CA SER A 151 0.77 -13.66 -12.76
C SER A 151 0.92 -14.11 -14.21
N PHE A 152 0.35 -15.25 -14.58
CA PHE A 152 0.39 -15.75 -15.96
C PHE A 152 -0.41 -14.84 -16.90
N GLU A 153 -1.57 -14.37 -16.51
CA GLU A 153 -2.37 -13.43 -17.30
C GLU A 153 -1.63 -12.09 -17.53
N PHE A 154 -0.86 -11.64 -16.56
CA PHE A 154 -0.12 -10.38 -16.66
C PHE A 154 1.20 -10.48 -17.45
N TYR A 155 1.94 -11.60 -17.29
CA TYR A 155 3.28 -11.75 -17.86
C TYR A 155 3.32 -12.59 -19.14
N MET A 156 2.22 -13.21 -19.56
CA MET A 156 2.16 -14.13 -20.69
C MET A 156 1.04 -13.78 -21.67
N GLU A 157 1.28 -14.13 -22.95
CA GLU A 157 0.26 -14.03 -24.01
C GLU A 157 -0.39 -15.37 -24.27
N THR A 158 -1.70 -15.40 -24.28
CA THR A 158 -2.48 -16.61 -24.59
C THR A 158 -2.56 -16.81 -26.09
N LYS A 159 -2.14 -17.98 -26.57
CA LYS A 159 -2.26 -18.38 -27.98
C LYS A 159 -3.10 -19.64 -28.09
N ASN A 160 -4.12 -19.59 -28.93
CA ASN A 160 -4.84 -20.78 -29.34
C ASN A 160 -4.16 -21.44 -30.54
N VAL A 161 -3.83 -22.72 -30.44
CA VAL A 161 -3.24 -23.50 -31.54
C VAL A 161 -4.13 -24.71 -31.83
N CYS A 162 -4.75 -24.70 -33.01
CA CYS A 162 -5.56 -25.81 -33.49
C CYS A 162 -4.78 -26.58 -34.55
N VAL A 163 -4.56 -27.88 -34.31
CA VAL A 163 -3.86 -28.78 -35.24
C VAL A 163 -4.81 -29.88 -35.68
N ALA A 164 -5.07 -29.96 -36.98
CA ALA A 164 -5.82 -31.07 -37.57
C ALA A 164 -4.88 -32.28 -37.69
N LEU A 165 -5.27 -33.43 -37.10
CA LEU A 165 -4.55 -34.70 -37.24
C LEU A 165 -5.01 -35.51 -38.50
N GLY A 166 -5.78 -34.91 -39.33
CA GLY A 166 -6.32 -35.48 -40.57
C GLY A 166 -7.20 -34.48 -41.30
N SER A 167 -7.97 -34.97 -42.30
CA SER A 167 -8.97 -34.13 -42.98
C SER A 167 -10.13 -33.78 -42.05
N HIS A 168 -10.60 -32.54 -42.07
CA HIS A 168 -11.78 -32.10 -41.35
C HIS A 168 -12.69 -31.25 -42.25
N HIS A 169 -13.96 -31.22 -41.90
CA HIS A 169 -14.93 -30.39 -42.61
C HIS A 169 -14.79 -28.92 -42.22
N VAL A 170 -14.59 -28.06 -43.20
CA VAL A 170 -14.59 -26.60 -42.99
C VAL A 170 -15.99 -26.08 -43.34
N PRO A 171 -16.75 -25.59 -42.35
CA PRO A 171 -18.09 -25.06 -42.62
C PRO A 171 -18.03 -23.80 -43.49
N LYS A 172 -18.94 -23.72 -44.48
CA LYS A 172 -19.08 -22.50 -45.28
C LYS A 172 -19.90 -21.49 -44.48
N LEU A 173 -19.28 -20.35 -44.12
CA LEU A 173 -19.96 -19.28 -43.45
C LEU A 173 -20.99 -18.60 -44.38
N GLY A 174 -22.16 -18.29 -43.87
CA GLY A 174 -23.19 -17.53 -44.61
C GLY A 174 -24.17 -18.35 -45.47
N LYS A 175 -24.30 -19.64 -45.20
CA LYS A 175 -25.38 -20.48 -45.80
C LYS A 175 -26.25 -21.06 -44.69
#